data_4371826a5f892a228519013f34fb0d23
#
_entry.id   4371826a5f892a228519013f34fb0d23
#
_cell.length_a   1.000
_cell.length_b   1.000
_cell.length_c   1.000
_cell.angle_alpha   90.00
_cell.angle_beta   90.00
_cell.angle_gamma   90.00
#
_symmetry.space_group_name_H-M   'P 1'
#
loop_
_entity.id
_entity.type
_entity.pdbx_description
1 polymer ?
#
loop_
_entity_poly.entity_id
_entity_poly.type
_entity_poly.pdbx_seq_one_letter_code
_entity_poly.pdbx_strand_id
1 'polypeptide(L)'
;MTNEIRLGEYNLLRVKEVARREGFGEIFGLYMDGGREGEILMPQKYVPEGAKPGDEIMCFVYLDQEERPIATTEKPLAKVGDFAYLECSWVNEYGAFLNWGLTKDLFCPFREQKKRMEIGDHYVVYVHIDEESYRIVASAKVERFLKDDAAKAGLKRNQEVDILIWQKTDLGFKAIVNNQYPGLIYQNQIYKYVHTGDRMKAYVSNVRPDGKLDLTLQPIGMAAAEDFSAVLLQYLKNNNGYCVLGDKSSPEDIKHQFQVSKKVFKKALGDLYKNCLVRIAEDGIYLNAET
;
A
#
# COMPACT_ATOMS: atom_id res chain seq x y z
N MET A 1 12.69 22.94 -24.40
CA MET A 1 12.04 22.93 -23.09
C MET A 1 13.07 22.39 -22.11
N THR A 2 13.52 23.19 -21.15
CA THR A 2 14.45 22.74 -20.11
C THR A 2 13.69 21.77 -19.20
N ASN A 3 14.05 20.48 -19.25
CA ASN A 3 13.48 19.49 -18.35
C ASN A 3 13.90 19.85 -16.92
N GLU A 4 12.95 20.22 -16.08
CA GLU A 4 13.18 20.43 -14.65
C GLU A 4 13.19 19.05 -13.98
N ILE A 5 14.28 18.72 -13.28
CA ILE A 5 14.44 17.44 -12.61
C ILE A 5 13.50 17.37 -11.41
N ARG A 6 12.74 16.28 -11.34
CA ARG A 6 11.90 15.97 -10.19
C ARG A 6 12.65 15.02 -9.26
N LEU A 7 13.21 15.58 -8.19
CA LEU A 7 13.92 14.82 -7.16
C LEU A 7 12.95 13.86 -6.44
N GLY A 8 13.38 12.62 -6.23
CA GLY A 8 12.54 11.59 -5.60
C GLY A 8 11.42 11.05 -6.50
N GLU A 9 11.54 11.25 -7.82
CA GLU A 9 10.60 10.76 -8.83
C GLU A 9 11.32 10.16 -10.04
N TYR A 10 10.54 9.53 -10.93
CA TYR A 10 11.01 9.05 -12.21
C TYR A 10 11.11 10.21 -13.20
N ASN A 11 12.23 10.28 -13.90
CA ASN A 11 12.55 11.26 -14.94
C ASN A 11 13.00 10.54 -16.21
N LEU A 12 12.56 11.00 -17.38
CA LEU A 12 13.09 10.55 -18.66
C LEU A 12 14.28 11.44 -19.02
N LEU A 13 15.50 10.90 -18.89
CA LEU A 13 16.73 11.66 -19.08
C LEU A 13 17.51 11.17 -20.29
N ARG A 14 18.10 12.10 -21.02
CA ARG A 14 18.97 11.80 -22.16
C ARG A 14 20.40 11.55 -21.68
N VAL A 15 21.04 10.50 -22.22
CA VAL A 15 22.46 10.24 -22.02
C VAL A 15 23.28 11.27 -22.78
N LYS A 16 24.10 12.04 -22.07
CA LYS A 16 25.04 13.02 -22.68
C LYS A 16 26.31 12.33 -23.12
N GLU A 17 26.99 11.68 -22.17
CA GLU A 17 28.27 11.06 -22.45
C GLU A 17 28.56 9.89 -21.47
N VAL A 18 29.60 9.14 -21.79
CA VAL A 18 30.12 8.05 -20.95
C VAL A 18 31.03 8.63 -19.88
N ALA A 19 30.71 8.40 -18.60
CA ALA A 19 31.53 8.83 -17.47
C ALA A 19 32.79 7.95 -17.37
N ARG A 20 33.98 8.57 -17.57
CA ARG A 20 35.28 7.89 -17.53
C ARG A 20 36.17 8.51 -16.47
N ARG A 21 36.93 7.67 -15.78
CA ARG A 21 37.94 8.13 -14.83
C ARG A 21 39.12 8.74 -15.60
N GLU A 22 39.45 9.98 -15.28
CA GLU A 22 40.59 10.64 -15.88
C GLU A 22 41.90 9.83 -15.69
N GLY A 23 42.67 9.66 -16.77
CA GLY A 23 43.94 8.95 -16.76
C GLY A 23 43.87 7.42 -16.85
N PHE A 24 42.73 6.78 -16.59
CA PHE A 24 42.61 5.32 -16.60
C PHE A 24 41.64 4.79 -17.68
N GLY A 25 40.82 5.64 -18.28
CA GLY A 25 39.85 5.25 -19.28
C GLY A 25 38.72 4.33 -18.78
N GLU A 26 38.73 3.97 -17.50
CA GLU A 26 37.73 3.11 -16.86
C GLU A 26 36.36 3.79 -16.87
N ILE A 27 35.35 3.09 -17.36
CA ILE A 27 33.96 3.56 -17.36
C ILE A 27 33.37 3.29 -15.99
N PHE A 28 32.83 4.33 -15.33
CA PHE A 28 32.15 4.20 -14.06
C PHE A 28 30.66 4.57 -14.11
N GLY A 29 30.14 4.95 -15.30
CA GLY A 29 28.73 5.23 -15.49
C GLY A 29 28.45 6.02 -16.77
N LEU A 30 27.27 6.67 -16.75
CA LEU A 30 26.83 7.62 -17.77
C LEU A 30 26.52 8.96 -17.10
N TYR A 31 26.81 10.07 -17.80
CA TYR A 31 26.29 11.38 -17.45
C TYR A 31 24.98 11.62 -18.20
N MET A 32 23.93 11.89 -17.42
CA MET A 32 22.59 12.19 -17.89
C MET A 32 22.38 13.70 -17.97
N ASP A 33 21.56 14.16 -18.90
CA ASP A 33 21.19 15.57 -19.02
C ASP A 33 20.20 15.96 -17.91
N GLY A 34 20.68 16.64 -16.89
CA GLY A 34 19.89 17.17 -15.79
C GLY A 34 19.33 18.56 -16.02
N GLY A 35 19.44 19.10 -17.23
CA GLY A 35 18.93 20.42 -17.55
C GLY A 35 19.61 21.52 -16.72
N ARG A 36 18.85 22.19 -15.86
CA ARG A 36 19.38 23.24 -14.95
C ARG A 36 20.28 22.69 -13.85
N GLU A 37 20.09 21.43 -13.45
CA GLU A 37 20.91 20.76 -12.43
C GLU A 37 22.27 20.30 -13.00
N GLY A 38 22.52 20.52 -14.28
CA GLY A 38 23.75 20.11 -14.93
C GLY A 38 23.77 18.64 -15.31
N GLU A 39 24.88 17.97 -15.06
CA GLU A 39 25.08 16.55 -15.36
C GLU A 39 24.76 15.69 -14.13
N ILE A 40 23.90 14.69 -14.33
CA ILE A 40 23.53 13.73 -13.29
C ILE A 40 24.22 12.40 -13.56
N LEU A 41 25.01 11.91 -12.64
CA LEU A 41 25.65 10.61 -12.77
C LEU A 41 24.66 9.47 -12.63
N MET A 42 24.67 8.55 -13.60
CA MET A 42 24.12 7.19 -13.47
C MET A 42 25.29 6.22 -13.32
N PRO A 43 25.56 5.67 -12.12
CA PRO A 43 26.63 4.70 -11.89
C PRO A 43 26.51 3.48 -12.79
N GLN A 44 27.64 2.87 -13.16
CA GLN A 44 27.73 1.75 -14.12
C GLN A 44 26.78 0.58 -13.74
N LYS A 45 26.63 0.28 -12.47
CA LYS A 45 25.76 -0.79 -11.99
C LYS A 45 24.25 -0.58 -12.30
N TYR A 46 23.86 0.65 -12.64
CA TYR A 46 22.48 1.02 -12.96
C TYR A 46 22.28 1.28 -14.46
N VAL A 47 23.34 1.22 -15.24
CA VAL A 47 23.29 1.48 -16.68
C VAL A 47 22.66 0.27 -17.39
N PRO A 48 21.58 0.46 -18.17
CA PRO A 48 21.02 -0.60 -19.00
C PRO A 48 22.03 -1.12 -20.03
N GLU A 49 21.97 -2.40 -20.33
CA GLU A 49 22.84 -3.02 -21.33
C GLU A 49 22.66 -2.35 -22.69
N GLY A 50 23.77 -1.98 -23.34
CA GLY A 50 23.77 -1.34 -24.66
C GLY A 50 23.44 0.15 -24.66
N ALA A 51 23.23 0.78 -23.51
CA ALA A 51 22.95 2.21 -23.44
C ALA A 51 24.15 3.06 -23.94
N LYS A 52 23.86 4.09 -24.72
CA LYS A 52 24.86 4.94 -25.38
C LYS A 52 24.44 6.41 -25.37
N PRO A 53 25.38 7.33 -25.58
CA PRO A 53 25.09 8.75 -25.76
C PRO A 53 23.97 9.00 -26.77
N GLY A 54 23.01 9.83 -26.40
CA GLY A 54 21.82 10.16 -27.19
C GLY A 54 20.57 9.37 -26.84
N ASP A 55 20.70 8.23 -26.17
CA ASP A 55 19.54 7.45 -25.73
C ASP A 55 18.77 8.16 -24.59
N GLU A 56 17.46 7.90 -24.48
CA GLU A 56 16.63 8.37 -23.38
C GLU A 56 16.32 7.21 -22.44
N ILE A 57 16.60 7.40 -21.15
CA ILE A 57 16.45 6.37 -20.11
C ILE A 57 15.48 6.89 -19.05
N MET A 58 14.44 6.10 -18.75
CA MET A 58 13.59 6.34 -17.59
C MET A 58 14.36 5.92 -16.32
N CYS A 59 14.69 6.87 -15.46
CA CYS A 59 15.45 6.64 -14.25
C CYS A 59 14.86 7.38 -13.07
N PHE A 60 15.07 6.85 -11.87
CA PHE A 60 14.74 7.52 -10.64
C PHE A 60 15.89 8.41 -10.20
N VAL A 61 15.59 9.66 -9.82
CA VAL A 61 16.63 10.63 -9.40
C VAL A 61 16.50 10.88 -7.89
N TYR A 62 17.58 10.65 -7.16
CA TYR A 62 17.66 10.88 -5.74
C TYR A 62 19.03 11.47 -5.36
N LEU A 63 19.29 11.73 -4.08
CA LEU A 63 20.57 12.30 -3.62
C LEU A 63 21.52 11.19 -3.14
N ASP A 64 22.76 11.23 -3.57
CA ASP A 64 23.83 10.36 -3.06
C ASP A 64 24.28 10.76 -1.63
N GLN A 65 25.30 10.13 -1.10
CA GLN A 65 25.79 10.41 0.26
C GLN A 65 26.38 11.81 0.41
N GLU A 66 26.82 12.43 -0.69
CA GLU A 66 27.36 13.79 -0.74
C GLU A 66 26.28 14.83 -1.12
N GLU A 67 24.99 14.43 -1.08
CA GLU A 67 23.82 15.26 -1.41
C GLU A 67 23.80 15.73 -2.88
N ARG A 68 24.44 15.00 -3.80
CA ARG A 68 24.40 15.29 -5.23
C ARG A 68 23.30 14.45 -5.90
N PRO A 69 22.60 15.01 -6.90
CA PRO A 69 21.66 14.24 -7.70
C PRO A 69 22.34 13.04 -8.39
N ILE A 70 21.74 11.86 -8.24
CA ILE A 70 22.19 10.61 -8.83
C ILE A 70 21.01 9.89 -9.47
N ALA A 71 21.23 9.28 -10.63
CA ALA A 71 20.21 8.54 -11.38
C ALA A 71 20.38 7.03 -11.19
N THR A 72 19.27 6.31 -11.04
CA THR A 72 19.25 4.85 -10.95
C THR A 72 18.09 4.26 -11.77
N THR A 73 18.28 3.05 -12.29
CA THR A 73 17.22 2.23 -12.87
C THR A 73 16.60 1.28 -11.84
N GLU A 74 17.11 1.24 -10.62
CA GLU A 74 16.47 0.53 -9.51
C GLU A 74 15.10 1.15 -9.19
N LYS A 75 14.19 0.31 -8.72
CA LYS A 75 12.84 0.72 -8.35
C LYS A 75 12.76 0.88 -6.84
N PRO A 76 12.65 2.11 -6.32
CA PRO A 76 12.41 2.31 -4.90
C PRO A 76 11.05 1.75 -4.50
N LEU A 77 10.90 1.41 -3.21
CA LEU A 77 9.62 0.97 -2.61
C LEU A 77 8.61 2.12 -2.49
N ALA A 78 9.07 3.35 -2.55
CA ALA A 78 8.25 4.56 -2.53
C ALA A 78 8.97 5.72 -3.23
N LYS A 79 8.22 6.68 -3.70
CA LYS A 79 8.71 7.94 -4.26
C LYS A 79 8.18 9.13 -3.45
N VAL A 80 8.65 10.33 -3.74
CA VAL A 80 8.09 11.55 -3.15
C VAL A 80 6.58 11.63 -3.43
N GLY A 81 5.80 11.91 -2.39
CA GLY A 81 4.33 11.90 -2.44
C GLY A 81 3.68 10.57 -2.07
N ASP A 82 4.46 9.52 -1.80
CA ASP A 82 3.91 8.21 -1.42
C ASP A 82 3.91 7.99 0.08
N PHE A 83 2.90 7.21 0.53
CA PHE A 83 2.94 6.54 1.83
C PHE A 83 3.47 5.13 1.65
N ALA A 84 4.39 4.73 2.52
CA ALA A 84 5.01 3.40 2.48
C ALA A 84 5.21 2.82 3.89
N TYR A 85 5.28 1.49 3.96
CA TYR A 85 5.61 0.73 5.17
C TYR A 85 7.03 0.22 5.00
N LEU A 86 7.99 0.85 5.72
CA LEU A 86 9.41 0.66 5.53
C LEU A 86 10.09 0.18 6.81
N GLU A 87 11.08 -0.68 6.67
CA GLU A 87 11.92 -1.16 7.76
C GLU A 87 12.95 -0.12 8.17
N CYS A 88 13.15 0.06 9.48
CA CYS A 88 14.25 0.84 10.01
C CYS A 88 15.54 0.01 9.98
N SER A 89 16.46 0.35 9.07
CA SER A 89 17.74 -0.35 8.91
C SER A 89 18.73 0.00 10.02
N TRP A 90 18.78 1.27 10.41
CA TRP A 90 19.68 1.75 11.47
C TRP A 90 19.24 3.12 12.02
N VAL A 91 19.84 3.53 13.14
CA VAL A 91 19.54 4.81 13.80
C VAL A 91 20.84 5.48 14.23
N ASN A 92 20.84 6.82 14.27
CA ASN A 92 21.92 7.62 14.81
C ASN A 92 21.39 8.75 15.72
N GLU A 93 22.27 9.68 16.08
CA GLU A 93 21.95 10.83 16.93
C GLU A 93 20.99 11.86 16.28
N TYR A 94 20.71 11.78 14.98
CA TYR A 94 19.85 12.71 14.25
C TYR A 94 18.49 12.10 13.87
N GLY A 95 18.40 10.79 13.74
CA GLY A 95 17.18 10.12 13.31
C GLY A 95 17.34 8.66 12.96
N ALA A 96 16.37 8.14 12.24
CA ALA A 96 16.33 6.79 11.71
C ALA A 96 16.54 6.79 10.20
N PHE A 97 17.02 5.67 9.68
CA PHE A 97 17.24 5.42 8.27
C PHE A 97 16.43 4.21 7.85
N LEU A 98 15.58 4.40 6.86
CA LEU A 98 14.58 3.44 6.43
C LEU A 98 14.98 2.83 5.08
N ASN A 99 14.92 1.51 5.00
CA ASN A 99 15.14 0.81 3.75
C ASN A 99 13.99 1.10 2.77
N TRP A 100 14.25 1.84 1.74
CA TRP A 100 13.30 2.14 0.67
C TRP A 100 13.69 1.53 -0.68
N GLY A 101 14.61 0.54 -0.64
CA GLY A 101 15.00 -0.22 -1.82
C GLY A 101 16.12 0.39 -2.66
N LEU A 102 16.77 1.47 -2.18
CA LEU A 102 17.93 2.08 -2.83
C LEU A 102 19.17 1.98 -1.94
N THR A 103 20.36 2.19 -2.53
CA THR A 103 21.65 2.09 -1.81
C THR A 103 21.77 3.06 -0.63
N LYS A 104 21.22 4.30 -0.75
CA LYS A 104 21.14 5.25 0.35
C LYS A 104 19.77 5.12 1.00
N ASP A 105 19.71 4.76 2.26
CA ASP A 105 18.47 4.69 3.03
C ASP A 105 17.79 6.05 3.14
N LEU A 106 16.47 6.00 3.28
CA LEU A 106 15.62 7.18 3.44
C LEU A 106 15.70 7.70 4.88
N PHE A 107 16.13 8.93 5.07
CA PHE A 107 16.26 9.54 6.38
C PHE A 107 14.92 9.99 6.98
N CYS A 108 14.67 9.64 8.24
CA CYS A 108 13.55 10.10 9.05
C CYS A 108 14.08 10.84 10.29
N PRO A 109 14.19 12.17 10.28
CA PRO A 109 14.71 12.94 11.41
C PRO A 109 13.81 12.79 12.64
N PHE A 110 14.37 12.92 13.84
CA PHE A 110 13.59 12.78 15.08
C PHE A 110 12.37 13.71 15.15
N ARG A 111 12.46 14.90 14.57
CA ARG A 111 11.34 15.84 14.49
C ARG A 111 10.15 15.29 13.66
N GLU A 112 10.39 14.34 12.77
CA GLU A 112 9.38 13.70 11.93
C GLU A 112 8.89 12.34 12.47
N GLN A 113 9.42 11.88 13.59
CA GLN A 113 8.97 10.67 14.27
C GLN A 113 7.88 10.97 15.30
N LYS A 114 6.89 10.07 15.47
CA LYS A 114 5.89 10.13 16.55
C LYS A 114 6.43 9.54 17.85
N LYS A 115 7.22 8.48 17.74
CA LYS A 115 8.03 7.86 18.79
C LYS A 115 9.37 7.48 18.19
N ARG A 116 10.40 7.29 19.02
CA ARG A 116 11.70 6.82 18.53
C ARG A 116 11.52 5.52 17.76
N MET A 117 12.12 5.48 16.58
CA MET A 117 12.15 4.29 15.74
C MET A 117 13.25 3.35 16.22
N GLU A 118 12.99 2.04 16.11
CA GLU A 118 13.88 0.96 16.54
C GLU A 118 14.31 0.15 15.32
N ILE A 119 15.55 -0.33 15.32
CA ILE A 119 16.14 -1.11 14.22
C ILE A 119 15.36 -2.43 14.06
N GLY A 120 15.03 -2.79 12.82
CA GLY A 120 14.26 -3.99 12.47
C GLY A 120 12.73 -3.80 12.53
N ASP A 121 12.26 -2.73 13.18
CA ASP A 121 10.84 -2.40 13.16
C ASP A 121 10.43 -1.72 11.87
N HIS A 122 9.15 -1.85 11.52
CA HIS A 122 8.57 -1.25 10.33
C HIS A 122 7.62 -0.10 10.69
N TYR A 123 7.65 0.95 9.89
CA TYR A 123 6.87 2.17 10.12
C TYR A 123 6.16 2.62 8.85
N VAL A 124 4.91 3.04 8.99
CA VAL A 124 4.23 3.74 7.90
C VAL A 124 4.68 5.19 7.90
N VAL A 125 5.24 5.62 6.78
CA VAL A 125 5.79 6.97 6.60
C VAL A 125 5.29 7.58 5.29
N TYR A 126 5.32 8.91 5.23
CA TYR A 126 5.16 9.69 4.01
C TYR A 126 6.51 10.17 3.53
N VAL A 127 6.79 10.07 2.24
CA VAL A 127 8.04 10.52 1.63
C VAL A 127 7.83 11.90 1.05
N HIS A 128 8.65 12.86 1.48
CA HIS A 128 8.56 14.23 0.99
C HIS A 128 9.92 14.92 0.88
N ILE A 129 9.95 16.05 0.21
CA ILE A 129 11.12 16.95 0.22
C ILE A 129 10.97 17.88 1.42
N ASP A 130 11.98 17.92 2.27
CA ASP A 130 12.06 18.83 3.41
C ASP A 130 12.33 20.26 2.89
N GLU A 131 11.47 21.20 3.24
CA GLU A 131 11.52 22.58 2.72
C GLU A 131 12.78 23.37 3.14
N GLU A 132 13.38 23.02 4.28
CA GLU A 132 14.57 23.69 4.79
C GLU A 132 15.87 23.16 4.17
N SER A 133 15.98 21.82 4.08
CA SER A 133 17.21 21.17 3.62
C SER A 133 17.17 20.72 2.16
N TYR A 134 16.01 20.75 1.53
CA TYR A 134 15.76 20.24 0.17
C TYR A 134 16.12 18.75 -0.02
N ARG A 135 16.17 18.00 1.08
CA ARG A 135 16.44 16.55 1.06
C ARG A 135 15.15 15.75 1.00
N ILE A 136 15.24 14.58 0.40
CA ILE A 136 14.15 13.59 0.49
C ILE A 136 14.18 13.00 1.89
N VAL A 137 13.06 13.13 2.62
CA VAL A 137 12.92 12.63 4.00
C VAL A 137 11.62 11.87 4.18
N ALA A 138 11.60 11.02 5.21
CA ALA A 138 10.40 10.34 5.66
C ALA A 138 9.79 11.05 6.87
N SER A 139 8.45 11.04 6.95
CA SER A 139 7.70 11.50 8.12
C SER A 139 6.72 10.44 8.59
N ALA A 140 6.80 10.04 9.87
CA ALA A 140 5.79 9.19 10.51
C ALA A 140 4.55 9.97 10.97
N LYS A 141 4.53 11.29 10.77
CA LYS A 141 3.39 12.17 11.08
C LYS A 141 2.36 12.14 9.94
N VAL A 142 1.92 10.95 9.59
CA VAL A 142 1.08 10.62 8.43
C VAL A 142 -0.12 11.56 8.28
N GLU A 143 -0.78 11.93 9.39
CA GLU A 143 -1.97 12.78 9.36
C GLU A 143 -1.75 14.14 8.70
N ARG A 144 -0.54 14.70 8.76
CA ARG A 144 -0.21 16.02 8.19
C ARG A 144 -0.28 16.05 6.67
N PHE A 145 -0.17 14.89 6.03
CA PHE A 145 -0.08 14.75 4.58
C PHE A 145 -1.36 14.18 3.96
N LEU A 146 -2.32 13.79 4.80
CA LEU A 146 -3.62 13.32 4.33
C LEU A 146 -4.51 14.52 3.96
N LYS A 147 -5.24 14.37 2.84
CA LYS A 147 -6.22 15.36 2.39
C LYS A 147 -7.53 15.20 3.16
N ASP A 148 -8.18 16.28 3.48
CA ASP A 148 -9.45 16.34 4.22
C ASP A 148 -10.68 16.56 3.31
N ASP A 149 -10.51 16.43 2.01
CA ASP A 149 -11.53 16.76 1.01
C ASP A 149 -12.01 15.54 0.19
N ALA A 150 -12.03 14.34 0.78
CA ALA A 150 -12.47 13.12 0.10
C ALA A 150 -13.88 13.24 -0.51
N ALA A 151 -14.75 14.09 0.06
CA ALA A 151 -16.05 14.39 -0.52
C ALA A 151 -15.95 15.05 -1.91
N LYS A 152 -14.92 15.88 -2.15
CA LYS A 152 -14.67 16.53 -3.46
C LYS A 152 -13.99 15.57 -4.45
N ALA A 153 -13.38 14.50 -3.98
CA ALA A 153 -12.72 13.49 -4.83
C ALA A 153 -13.70 12.63 -5.65
N GLY A 154 -15.00 12.83 -5.46
CA GLY A 154 -16.02 12.08 -6.19
C GLY A 154 -16.15 10.61 -5.78
N LEU A 155 -15.56 10.23 -4.63
CA LEU A 155 -15.66 8.87 -4.10
C LEU A 155 -17.12 8.56 -3.71
N LYS A 156 -17.58 7.37 -4.12
CA LYS A 156 -18.98 6.96 -3.92
C LYS A 156 -19.07 5.75 -3.01
N ARG A 157 -20.20 5.62 -2.34
CA ARG A 157 -20.52 4.41 -1.57
C ARG A 157 -20.40 3.16 -2.45
N ASN A 158 -19.83 2.10 -1.90
CA ASN A 158 -19.53 0.81 -2.54
C ASN A 158 -18.47 0.87 -3.65
N GLN A 159 -17.77 1.99 -3.78
CA GLN A 159 -16.62 2.09 -4.68
C GLN A 159 -15.43 1.35 -4.09
N GLU A 160 -14.77 0.53 -4.91
CA GLU A 160 -13.51 -0.12 -4.56
C GLU A 160 -12.37 0.90 -4.56
N VAL A 161 -11.51 0.81 -3.55
CA VAL A 161 -10.36 1.69 -3.33
C VAL A 161 -9.16 0.89 -2.85
N ASP A 162 -7.97 1.38 -3.16
CA ASP A 162 -6.71 0.86 -2.59
C ASP A 162 -6.49 1.46 -1.21
N ILE A 163 -6.07 0.63 -0.26
CA ILE A 163 -5.77 1.09 1.09
C ILE A 163 -4.41 0.60 1.58
N LEU A 164 -3.79 1.41 2.43
CA LEU A 164 -2.66 1.05 3.28
C LEU A 164 -3.09 1.20 4.74
N ILE A 165 -3.05 0.12 5.50
CA ILE A 165 -3.33 0.15 6.94
C ILE A 165 -2.14 0.80 7.66
N TRP A 166 -2.39 1.86 8.44
CA TRP A 166 -1.28 2.58 9.05
C TRP A 166 -1.32 2.66 10.58
N GLN A 167 -2.48 2.44 11.21
CA GLN A 167 -2.57 2.45 12.66
C GLN A 167 -3.79 1.65 13.16
N LYS A 168 -3.56 0.78 14.16
CA LYS A 168 -4.63 0.18 14.96
C LYS A 168 -5.10 1.16 16.03
N THR A 169 -6.41 1.23 16.27
CA THR A 169 -7.07 2.02 17.31
C THR A 169 -8.16 1.22 18.00
N ASP A 170 -8.73 1.73 19.10
CA ASP A 170 -9.85 1.08 19.80
C ASP A 170 -11.11 0.96 18.93
N LEU A 171 -11.32 1.87 17.99
CA LEU A 171 -12.44 1.84 17.05
C LEU A 171 -12.24 0.89 15.88
N GLY A 172 -11.00 0.50 15.57
CA GLY A 172 -10.63 -0.30 14.42
C GLY A 172 -9.30 0.11 13.81
N PHE A 173 -9.17 0.03 12.49
CA PHE A 173 -7.94 0.35 11.79
C PHE A 173 -8.08 1.62 10.94
N LYS A 174 -7.18 2.55 11.17
CA LYS A 174 -6.99 3.70 10.27
C LYS A 174 -6.28 3.24 9.00
N ALA A 175 -6.77 3.70 7.86
CA ALA A 175 -6.24 3.40 6.54
C ALA A 175 -5.98 4.68 5.74
N ILE A 176 -5.00 4.62 4.86
CA ILE A 176 -4.74 5.63 3.84
C ILE A 176 -5.40 5.14 2.56
N VAL A 177 -6.35 5.90 2.04
CA VAL A 177 -7.14 5.55 0.85
C VAL A 177 -6.55 6.21 -0.38
N ASN A 178 -6.28 5.42 -1.43
CA ASN A 178 -5.74 5.87 -2.72
C ASN A 178 -4.52 6.80 -2.56
N ASN A 179 -3.66 6.51 -1.57
CA ASN A 179 -2.46 7.29 -1.24
C ASN A 179 -2.75 8.78 -0.91
N GLN A 180 -3.96 9.14 -0.47
CA GLN A 180 -4.36 10.54 -0.28
C GLN A 180 -5.28 10.80 0.91
N TYR A 181 -6.30 9.96 1.16
CA TYR A 181 -7.39 10.28 2.06
C TYR A 181 -7.41 9.43 3.32
N PRO A 182 -7.83 9.97 4.48
CA PRO A 182 -8.00 9.20 5.69
C PRO A 182 -9.25 8.32 5.63
N GLY A 183 -9.09 7.05 6.00
CA GLY A 183 -10.17 6.09 6.13
C GLY A 183 -10.14 5.37 7.48
N LEU A 184 -11.29 4.83 7.89
CA LEU A 184 -11.45 4.00 9.07
C LEU A 184 -12.21 2.72 8.73
N ILE A 185 -11.65 1.57 9.10
CA ILE A 185 -12.33 0.29 9.09
C ILE A 185 -12.69 -0.03 10.53
N TYR A 186 -13.98 -0.09 10.85
CA TYR A 186 -14.43 -0.41 12.20
C TYR A 186 -14.14 -1.85 12.59
N GLN A 187 -13.82 -2.08 13.86
CA GLN A 187 -13.49 -3.39 14.41
C GLN A 187 -14.56 -4.46 14.10
N ASN A 188 -15.83 -4.10 14.16
CA ASN A 188 -16.96 -5.01 13.86
C ASN A 188 -17.15 -5.34 12.37
N GLN A 189 -16.37 -4.72 11.48
CA GLN A 189 -16.38 -4.97 10.03
C GLN A 189 -15.13 -5.72 9.55
N ILE A 190 -14.27 -6.11 10.48
CA ILE A 190 -13.02 -6.81 10.20
C ILE A 190 -13.25 -8.30 10.37
N TYR A 191 -13.22 -9.03 9.27
CA TYR A 191 -13.49 -10.46 9.19
C TYR A 191 -12.26 -11.28 8.79
N LYS A 192 -11.10 -10.65 8.66
CA LYS A 192 -9.82 -11.28 8.37
C LYS A 192 -8.72 -10.62 9.20
N TYR A 193 -7.58 -11.29 9.31
CA TYR A 193 -6.42 -10.69 9.95
C TYR A 193 -5.98 -9.44 9.18
N VAL A 194 -5.78 -8.34 9.91
CA VAL A 194 -5.34 -7.06 9.38
C VAL A 194 -4.23 -6.53 10.27
N HIS A 195 -3.13 -6.13 9.67
CA HIS A 195 -1.97 -5.58 10.35
C HIS A 195 -1.59 -4.20 9.80
N THR A 196 -0.89 -3.43 10.61
CA THR A 196 -0.24 -2.20 10.13
C THR A 196 0.74 -2.55 9.01
N GLY A 197 0.70 -1.80 7.91
CA GLY A 197 1.49 -2.05 6.72
C GLY A 197 0.77 -2.82 5.61
N ASP A 198 -0.34 -3.49 5.91
CA ASP A 198 -1.10 -4.23 4.90
C ASP A 198 -1.62 -3.29 3.80
N ARG A 199 -1.39 -3.69 2.55
CA ARG A 199 -2.00 -3.10 1.35
C ARG A 199 -3.06 -4.03 0.81
N MET A 200 -4.26 -3.50 0.61
CA MET A 200 -5.39 -4.31 0.13
C MET A 200 -6.47 -3.44 -0.52
N LYS A 201 -7.44 -4.08 -1.14
CA LYS A 201 -8.68 -3.43 -1.60
C LYS A 201 -9.68 -3.33 -0.44
N ALA A 202 -10.41 -2.22 -0.42
CA ALA A 202 -11.54 -1.98 0.47
C ALA A 202 -12.65 -1.27 -0.30
N TYR A 203 -13.81 -1.12 0.32
CA TYR A 203 -14.98 -0.47 -0.27
C TYR A 203 -15.40 0.70 0.62
N VAL A 204 -15.74 1.82 0.00
CA VAL A 204 -16.25 3.00 0.71
C VAL A 204 -17.65 2.69 1.24
N SER A 205 -17.83 2.64 2.56
CA SER A 205 -19.14 2.45 3.16
C SER A 205 -19.88 3.77 3.35
N ASN A 206 -19.14 4.84 3.64
CA ASN A 206 -19.68 6.19 3.80
C ASN A 206 -18.60 7.24 3.54
N VAL A 207 -18.99 8.36 2.97
CA VAL A 207 -18.17 9.57 2.86
C VAL A 207 -18.69 10.57 3.89
N ARG A 208 -17.86 10.89 4.88
CA ARG A 208 -18.26 11.77 5.97
C ARG A 208 -18.20 13.24 5.58
N PRO A 209 -19.01 14.10 6.22
CA PRO A 209 -18.93 15.55 6.00
C PRO A 209 -17.56 16.17 6.37
N ASP A 210 -16.83 15.54 7.31
CA ASP A 210 -15.49 15.95 7.73
C ASP A 210 -14.37 15.53 6.77
N GLY A 211 -14.72 15.03 5.57
CA GLY A 211 -13.76 14.61 4.55
C GLY A 211 -13.10 13.26 4.78
N LYS A 212 -13.49 12.51 5.82
CA LYS A 212 -12.99 11.15 6.09
C LYS A 212 -13.88 10.08 5.49
N LEU A 213 -13.35 8.89 5.35
CA LEU A 213 -14.03 7.74 4.75
C LEU A 213 -14.26 6.64 5.78
N ASP A 214 -15.48 6.13 5.85
CA ASP A 214 -15.74 4.83 6.47
C ASP A 214 -15.56 3.75 5.42
N LEU A 215 -14.85 2.69 5.79
CA LEU A 215 -14.47 1.62 4.88
C LEU A 215 -14.96 0.27 5.37
N THR A 216 -15.17 -0.66 4.43
CA THR A 216 -15.39 -2.08 4.72
C THR A 216 -14.51 -2.94 3.82
N LEU A 217 -14.11 -4.10 4.33
CA LEU A 217 -13.27 -5.06 3.58
C LEU A 217 -14.08 -5.95 2.62
N GLN A 218 -15.38 -5.82 2.62
CA GLN A 218 -16.28 -6.58 1.74
C GLN A 218 -17.21 -5.61 1.00
N PRO A 219 -17.59 -5.94 -0.23
CA PRO A 219 -18.60 -5.16 -0.97
C PRO A 219 -19.91 -5.02 -0.18
N ILE A 220 -20.54 -3.87 -0.30
CA ILE A 220 -21.81 -3.60 0.40
C ILE A 220 -22.98 -4.18 -0.42
N GLY A 221 -23.78 -5.03 0.19
CA GLY A 221 -25.02 -5.52 -0.41
C GLY A 221 -24.95 -6.91 -1.06
N MET A 222 -25.59 -7.10 -2.21
CA MET A 222 -25.81 -8.42 -2.81
C MET A 222 -24.53 -9.15 -3.22
N ALA A 223 -23.53 -8.43 -3.73
CA ALA A 223 -22.27 -9.03 -4.21
C ALA A 223 -21.51 -9.80 -3.11
N ALA A 224 -21.43 -9.24 -1.88
CA ALA A 224 -20.74 -9.93 -0.79
C ALA A 224 -21.41 -11.25 -0.37
N ALA A 225 -22.74 -11.34 -0.55
CA ALA A 225 -23.47 -12.56 -0.23
C ALA A 225 -23.39 -13.60 -1.36
N GLU A 226 -23.36 -13.14 -2.61
CA GLU A 226 -23.20 -14.02 -3.78
C GLU A 226 -21.82 -14.65 -3.81
N ASP A 227 -20.75 -13.87 -3.57
CA ASP A 227 -19.40 -14.38 -3.44
C ASP A 227 -19.28 -15.41 -2.29
N PHE A 228 -19.86 -15.10 -1.13
CA PHE A 228 -19.80 -16.02 -0.01
C PHE A 228 -20.69 -17.25 -0.18
N SER A 229 -21.77 -17.18 -0.95
CA SER A 229 -22.57 -18.35 -1.31
C SER A 229 -21.73 -19.39 -2.07
N ALA A 230 -20.90 -18.94 -3.01
CA ALA A 230 -19.99 -19.83 -3.72
C ALA A 230 -18.93 -20.45 -2.77
N VAL A 231 -18.38 -19.67 -1.85
CA VAL A 231 -17.42 -20.14 -0.83
C VAL A 231 -18.06 -21.16 0.10
N LEU A 232 -19.26 -20.90 0.60
CA LEU A 232 -20.01 -21.81 1.48
C LEU A 232 -20.36 -23.13 0.77
N LEU A 233 -20.78 -23.03 -0.49
CA LEU A 233 -21.07 -24.21 -1.31
C LEU A 233 -19.82 -25.08 -1.53
N GLN A 234 -18.70 -24.44 -1.84
CA GLN A 234 -17.42 -25.14 -2.02
C GLN A 234 -16.94 -25.77 -0.70
N TYR A 235 -17.12 -25.07 0.42
CA TYR A 235 -16.81 -25.60 1.74
C TYR A 235 -17.63 -26.88 2.02
N LEU A 236 -18.95 -26.86 1.76
CA LEU A 236 -19.80 -28.05 1.92
C LEU A 236 -19.31 -29.21 1.04
N LYS A 237 -19.00 -28.94 -0.23
CA LYS A 237 -18.45 -29.97 -1.15
C LYS A 237 -17.17 -30.62 -0.62
N ASN A 238 -16.28 -29.81 -0.03
CA ASN A 238 -14.99 -30.26 0.51
C ASN A 238 -15.12 -30.97 1.88
N ASN A 239 -16.26 -30.83 2.57
CA ASN A 239 -16.50 -31.37 3.91
C ASN A 239 -17.66 -32.39 3.91
N ASN A 240 -17.67 -33.30 2.93
CA ASN A 240 -18.67 -34.37 2.82
C ASN A 240 -20.12 -33.89 2.82
N GLY A 241 -20.36 -32.70 2.30
CA GLY A 241 -21.68 -32.10 2.20
C GLY A 241 -22.24 -31.54 3.52
N TYR A 242 -21.43 -31.36 4.56
CA TYR A 242 -21.88 -30.96 5.89
C TYR A 242 -21.11 -29.75 6.44
N CYS A 243 -21.84 -28.87 7.14
CA CYS A 243 -21.29 -27.78 7.96
C CYS A 243 -22.07 -27.68 9.27
N VAL A 244 -21.36 -27.76 10.40
CA VAL A 244 -21.95 -27.66 11.74
C VAL A 244 -22.56 -26.30 12.03
N LEU A 245 -22.08 -25.24 11.35
CA LEU A 245 -22.63 -23.90 11.52
C LEU A 245 -23.91 -23.72 10.73
N GLY A 246 -24.90 -23.11 11.37
CA GLY A 246 -26.20 -22.83 10.80
C GLY A 246 -26.67 -21.43 11.11
N ASP A 247 -27.93 -21.16 10.85
CA ASP A 247 -28.59 -19.85 11.04
C ASP A 247 -28.59 -19.41 12.53
N LYS A 248 -28.63 -20.36 13.47
CA LYS A 248 -28.65 -20.12 14.91
C LYS A 248 -27.23 -19.99 15.52
N SER A 249 -26.17 -20.32 14.79
CA SER A 249 -24.79 -20.27 15.28
C SER A 249 -24.36 -18.87 15.74
N SER A 250 -23.43 -18.80 16.70
CA SER A 250 -22.97 -17.52 17.24
C SER A 250 -22.23 -16.69 16.19
N PRO A 251 -22.23 -15.34 16.29
CA PRO A 251 -21.43 -14.51 15.42
C PRO A 251 -19.93 -14.81 15.49
N GLU A 252 -19.44 -15.21 16.68
CA GLU A 252 -18.05 -15.56 16.94
C GLU A 252 -17.65 -16.83 16.21
N ASP A 253 -18.46 -17.89 16.25
CA ASP A 253 -18.19 -19.16 15.58
C ASP A 253 -18.17 -18.98 14.06
N ILE A 254 -19.16 -18.26 13.51
CA ILE A 254 -19.21 -17.93 12.08
C ILE A 254 -17.99 -17.13 11.65
N LYS A 255 -17.61 -16.13 12.46
CA LYS A 255 -16.44 -15.30 12.19
C LYS A 255 -15.14 -16.11 12.26
N HIS A 256 -15.03 -17.01 13.26
CA HIS A 256 -13.88 -17.88 13.42
C HIS A 256 -13.70 -18.83 12.23
N GLN A 257 -14.78 -19.46 11.76
CA GLN A 257 -14.73 -20.47 10.70
C GLN A 257 -14.63 -19.87 9.30
N PHE A 258 -15.39 -18.80 9.01
CA PHE A 258 -15.57 -18.28 7.65
C PHE A 258 -15.08 -16.86 7.47
N GLN A 259 -14.69 -16.18 8.54
CA GLN A 259 -14.23 -14.79 8.52
C GLN A 259 -15.23 -13.80 7.91
N VAL A 260 -16.52 -14.11 8.00
CA VAL A 260 -17.64 -13.25 7.57
C VAL A 260 -18.55 -12.87 8.73
N SER A 261 -19.37 -11.82 8.55
CA SER A 261 -20.40 -11.48 9.53
C SER A 261 -21.56 -12.46 9.50
N LYS A 262 -22.25 -12.64 10.63
CA LYS A 262 -23.48 -13.46 10.70
C LYS A 262 -24.52 -12.99 9.68
N LYS A 263 -24.58 -11.69 9.37
CA LYS A 263 -25.50 -11.14 8.37
C LYS A 263 -25.17 -11.63 6.95
N VAL A 264 -23.89 -11.64 6.57
CA VAL A 264 -23.43 -12.14 5.28
C VAL A 264 -23.66 -13.65 5.20
N PHE A 265 -23.30 -14.39 6.25
CA PHE A 265 -23.52 -15.84 6.34
C PHE A 265 -25.01 -16.19 6.17
N LYS A 266 -25.90 -15.56 6.93
CA LYS A 266 -27.35 -15.79 6.82
C LYS A 266 -27.93 -15.49 5.43
N LYS A 267 -27.44 -14.43 4.80
CA LYS A 267 -27.88 -14.08 3.46
C LYS A 267 -27.45 -15.14 2.44
N ALA A 268 -26.18 -15.52 2.46
CA ALA A 268 -25.64 -16.56 1.59
C ALA A 268 -26.36 -17.90 1.79
N LEU A 269 -26.57 -18.28 3.06
CA LEU A 269 -27.31 -19.49 3.40
C LEU A 269 -28.74 -19.45 2.88
N GLY A 270 -29.42 -18.29 3.01
CA GLY A 270 -30.75 -18.08 2.48
C GLY A 270 -30.82 -18.19 0.94
N ASP A 271 -29.80 -17.67 0.25
CA ASP A 271 -29.70 -17.77 -1.20
C ASP A 271 -29.44 -19.21 -1.67
N LEU A 272 -28.55 -19.95 -1.01
CA LEU A 272 -28.33 -21.39 -1.29
C LEU A 272 -29.58 -22.24 -1.00
N TYR A 273 -30.30 -21.92 0.08
CA TYR A 273 -31.53 -22.61 0.43
C TYR A 273 -32.66 -22.36 -0.59
N LYS A 274 -32.85 -21.10 -1.03
CA LYS A 274 -33.82 -20.75 -2.07
C LYS A 274 -33.55 -21.42 -3.40
N ASN A 275 -32.27 -21.62 -3.72
CA ASN A 275 -31.85 -22.33 -4.92
C ASN A 275 -31.84 -23.86 -4.75
N CYS A 276 -32.40 -24.39 -3.66
CA CYS A 276 -32.47 -25.81 -3.35
C CYS A 276 -31.10 -26.53 -3.33
N LEU A 277 -29.99 -25.78 -3.14
CA LEU A 277 -28.64 -26.35 -3.10
C LEU A 277 -28.28 -26.93 -1.73
N VAL A 278 -28.94 -26.46 -0.66
CA VAL A 278 -28.68 -26.89 0.72
C VAL A 278 -29.98 -27.12 1.49
N ARG A 279 -29.91 -27.98 2.51
CA ARG A 279 -30.91 -28.19 3.54
C ARG A 279 -30.38 -27.68 4.87
N ILE A 280 -31.22 -26.93 5.59
CA ILE A 280 -30.92 -26.44 6.94
C ILE A 280 -31.58 -27.38 7.95
N ALA A 281 -30.80 -27.90 8.90
CA ALA A 281 -31.24 -28.74 9.99
C ALA A 281 -30.89 -28.11 11.35
N GLU A 282 -31.33 -28.69 12.46
CA GLU A 282 -31.04 -28.18 13.80
C GLU A 282 -29.54 -28.27 14.15
N ASP A 283 -28.86 -29.26 13.64
CA ASP A 283 -27.46 -29.59 13.86
C ASP A 283 -26.50 -28.99 12.81
N GLY A 284 -27.01 -28.30 11.77
CA GLY A 284 -26.16 -27.69 10.76
C GLY A 284 -26.78 -27.57 9.38
N ILE A 285 -25.91 -27.47 8.38
CA ILE A 285 -26.27 -27.32 6.97
C ILE A 285 -25.78 -28.53 6.19
N TYR A 286 -26.64 -29.03 5.32
CA TYR A 286 -26.34 -30.17 4.46
C TYR A 286 -26.46 -29.78 2.99
N LEU A 287 -25.50 -30.19 2.17
CA LEU A 287 -25.59 -30.10 0.72
C LEU A 287 -26.69 -31.06 0.23
N ASN A 288 -27.56 -30.60 -0.63
CA ASN A 288 -28.52 -31.49 -1.28
C ASN A 288 -27.81 -32.39 -2.31
N ALA A 289 -28.14 -33.66 -2.37
CA ALA A 289 -27.67 -34.52 -3.43
C ALA A 289 -28.17 -33.98 -4.76
N GLU A 290 -27.29 -33.92 -5.76
CA GLU A 290 -27.70 -33.64 -7.13
C GLU A 290 -28.69 -34.76 -7.56
N THR A 291 -29.89 -34.33 -7.93
CA THR A 291 -30.88 -35.17 -8.59
C THR A 291 -30.44 -35.43 -10.02
#